data_edf6f42ac56fb10d5b3ef118c6303af1
#
_entry.id   edf6f42ac56fb10d5b3ef118c6303af1
#
_cell.length_a   1.000
_cell.length_b   1.000
_cell.length_c   1.000
_cell.angle_alpha   90.00
_cell.angle_beta   90.00
_cell.angle_gamma   90.00
#
_symmetry.space_group_name_H-M   'P 1'
#
loop_
_entity.id
_entity.type
_entity.pdbx_description
1 polymer ?
#
loop_
_entity_poly.entity_id
_entity_poly.type
_entity_poly.pdbx_seq_one_letter_code
_entity_poly.pdbx_strand_id
1 'polypeptide(L)'
;MRKLLLSICCLGCALWAQAKDFTQYVNPLMGTLSSFELSTGNTYPAIARPWGMNFWTPQTGKMGDGWQYVYTANKIRGFKQTHQPSPWINDYGQFSIMPVTGKPEFDEDKRASWFSHKGEIALPYYYKVYLAEHDVVTEFTPTERAVLFRFTFPENENSYVVVDAFDKGSYIKIIPEQNKIIGYTTRNSGGVPDNFKNYFVIEFDKPFSYQASVADGALVENQSEQTAGHAGAIIGFKTRKGEIVHARVASSFISFEQADRNLKELGSDSFETLVQKGQDAWNQILGKIEVDGGNLDQYRTFYSCLYRSVLFPRAFFEFDEAGNPVHYSPYNGEVLPGYMYTDTGFWDTFRCLFPFLNLMYPSVNKQIQEGLINTYKESGFFPEWASPGHRGCMIGNNSASILADAYLKGIKVDDVTTLYEGLIHGTKNVHPEVSSTGRLGYEYYNELGYVPYDVKINENTARTLEYAYDDWCIYQMAKALNRPKKELKLFADRAMNYKNVFDKESLLMRGRNKDGQFQAPFSPLKWGDAF
;
A
#
# COMPACT_ATOMS: atom_id res chain seq x y z
N MET A 1 14.86 47.99 -54.19
CA MET A 1 15.35 48.00 -52.78
C MET A 1 14.19 48.30 -51.86
N ARG A 2 13.55 47.36 -51.28
CA ARG A 2 12.54 47.40 -50.16
C ARG A 2 11.76 46.11 -50.05
N LYS A 3 12.47 44.96 -50.05
CA LYS A 3 11.90 43.61 -49.76
C LYS A 3 12.86 42.78 -48.91
N LEU A 4 13.54 43.37 -47.93
CA LEU A 4 14.54 42.66 -47.12
C LEU A 4 14.53 43.08 -45.66
N LEU A 5 13.38 43.33 -45.06
CA LEU A 5 13.30 43.75 -43.66
C LEU A 5 12.08 43.23 -42.90
N LEU A 6 11.52 42.09 -43.30
CA LEU A 6 10.36 41.49 -42.61
C LEU A 6 10.58 39.98 -42.25
N SER A 7 11.82 39.51 -42.20
CA SER A 7 12.13 38.09 -41.88
C SER A 7 12.96 37.91 -40.63
N ILE A 8 13.08 38.86 -39.71
CA ILE A 8 13.91 38.75 -38.50
C ILE A 8 13.13 38.98 -37.19
N CYS A 9 11.82 38.95 -37.18
CA CYS A 9 11.05 39.08 -35.94
C CYS A 9 10.21 37.85 -35.54
N CYS A 10 10.48 36.68 -36.08
CA CYS A 10 9.84 35.44 -35.65
C CYS A 10 10.81 34.46 -34.95
N LEU A 11 11.96 34.94 -34.46
CA LEU A 11 12.84 34.16 -33.58
C LEU A 11 12.62 34.61 -32.14
N GLY A 12 12.05 33.75 -31.35
CA GLY A 12 12.30 33.71 -29.92
C GLY A 12 11.22 34.24 -29.02
N CYS A 13 10.09 33.63 -28.99
CA CYS A 13 9.32 33.47 -27.75
C CYS A 13 8.69 32.08 -27.76
N ALA A 14 9.47 31.04 -27.94
CA ALA A 14 9.18 29.78 -27.28
C ALA A 14 9.46 30.05 -25.79
N LEU A 15 8.53 30.71 -25.11
CA LEU A 15 8.41 30.60 -23.67
C LEU A 15 8.22 29.11 -23.43
N TRP A 16 9.30 28.45 -23.08
CA TRP A 16 9.19 27.13 -22.43
C TRP A 16 8.34 27.42 -21.20
N ALA A 17 7.06 27.14 -21.27
CA ALA A 17 6.24 27.04 -20.08
C ALA A 17 6.90 25.94 -19.26
N GLN A 18 7.70 26.35 -18.28
CA GLN A 18 8.32 25.41 -17.37
C GLN A 18 7.17 24.63 -16.74
N ALA A 19 7.11 23.35 -16.98
CA ALA A 19 6.05 22.50 -16.44
C ALA A 19 5.99 22.75 -14.93
N LYS A 20 4.79 23.04 -14.41
CA LYS A 20 4.62 23.31 -12.98
C LYS A 20 5.05 22.08 -12.20
N ASP A 21 5.93 22.28 -11.21
CA ASP A 21 6.33 21.23 -10.30
C ASP A 21 5.44 21.23 -9.06
N PHE A 22 4.46 20.33 -9.02
CA PHE A 22 3.56 20.17 -7.89
C PHE A 22 4.19 19.36 -6.76
N THR A 23 5.22 18.56 -7.07
CA THR A 23 5.90 17.73 -6.07
C THR A 23 6.63 18.55 -5.02
N GLN A 24 7.00 19.81 -5.31
CA GLN A 24 7.61 20.72 -4.36
C GLN A 24 6.71 21.05 -3.15
N TYR A 25 5.39 20.87 -3.28
CA TYR A 25 4.43 21.10 -2.21
C TYR A 25 4.16 19.83 -1.37
N VAL A 26 4.55 18.65 -1.84
CA VAL A 26 4.30 17.41 -1.13
C VAL A 26 5.30 17.22 0.01
N ASN A 27 4.79 17.00 1.21
CA ASN A 27 5.59 16.63 2.37
C ASN A 27 5.29 15.19 2.82
N PRO A 28 6.10 14.19 2.40
CA PRO A 28 5.92 12.81 2.83
C PRO A 28 6.07 12.58 4.34
N LEU A 29 6.71 13.51 5.06
CA LEU A 29 6.87 13.44 6.53
C LEU A 29 5.63 13.89 7.29
N MET A 30 4.63 14.49 6.62
CA MET A 30 3.39 14.91 7.27
C MET A 30 2.64 13.71 7.86
N GLY A 31 2.26 13.79 9.17
CA GLY A 31 1.57 12.73 9.89
C GLY A 31 2.50 11.66 10.49
N THR A 32 3.83 11.84 10.44
CA THR A 32 4.81 10.89 11.00
C THR A 32 5.17 11.17 12.46
N LEU A 33 4.70 12.28 13.04
CA LEU A 33 4.78 12.56 14.48
C LEU A 33 3.64 11.82 15.19
N SER A 34 3.74 10.51 15.29
CA SER A 34 2.68 9.63 15.76
C SER A 34 3.27 8.42 16.46
N SER A 35 2.59 7.93 17.49
CA SER A 35 2.95 6.72 18.24
C SER A 35 1.69 5.91 18.54
N PHE A 36 1.85 4.75 19.17
CA PHE A 36 0.73 3.95 19.65
C PHE A 36 -0.15 4.74 20.64
N GLU A 37 0.46 5.52 21.53
CA GLU A 37 -0.24 6.30 22.55
C GLU A 37 -0.84 7.59 21.99
N LEU A 38 -0.21 8.17 20.97
CA LEU A 38 -0.61 9.45 20.38
C LEU A 38 -0.74 9.33 18.86
N SER A 39 -1.93 9.06 18.41
CA SER A 39 -2.29 8.90 16.99
C SER A 39 -2.53 10.27 16.34
N THR A 40 -1.51 10.81 15.67
CA THR A 40 -1.53 12.13 15.02
C THR A 40 -1.25 12.06 13.52
N GLY A 41 -1.74 11.01 12.85
CA GLY A 41 -1.59 10.81 11.41
C GLY A 41 -1.26 9.38 11.03
N ASN A 42 -0.44 8.67 11.83
CA ASN A 42 -0.11 7.25 11.64
C ASN A 42 0.46 6.94 10.26
N THR A 43 1.26 7.85 9.72
CA THR A 43 1.88 7.72 8.40
C THR A 43 3.38 7.47 8.51
N TYR A 44 3.97 7.07 7.43
CA TYR A 44 5.42 7.03 7.20
C TYR A 44 5.74 7.73 5.87
N PRO A 45 6.98 8.18 5.63
CA PRO A 45 7.37 8.74 4.34
C PRO A 45 7.39 7.62 3.29
N ALA A 46 6.31 7.50 2.52
CA ALA A 46 6.19 6.53 1.44
C ALA A 46 6.85 7.07 0.18
N ILE A 47 8.07 6.62 -0.10
CA ILE A 47 8.78 6.94 -1.33
C ILE A 47 8.43 5.86 -2.35
N ALA A 48 7.64 6.23 -3.36
CA ALA A 48 7.01 5.26 -4.26
C ALA A 48 6.56 5.90 -5.56
N ARG A 49 6.05 5.12 -6.50
CA ARG A 49 5.20 5.57 -7.60
C ARG A 49 3.74 5.63 -7.14
N PRO A 50 2.89 6.45 -7.77
CA PRO A 50 1.45 6.41 -7.52
C PRO A 50 0.91 4.98 -7.68
N TRP A 51 0.17 4.48 -6.70
CA TRP A 51 -0.35 3.10 -6.65
C TRP A 51 0.71 2.00 -6.87
N GLY A 52 2.01 2.30 -6.71
CA GLY A 52 3.09 1.34 -6.93
C GLY A 52 2.98 0.09 -6.05
N MET A 53 3.52 -1.03 -6.52
CA MET A 53 3.51 -2.27 -5.75
C MET A 53 4.39 -2.15 -4.51
N ASN A 54 5.57 -1.54 -4.61
CA ASN A 54 6.53 -1.44 -3.53
C ASN A 54 6.71 0.01 -3.08
N PHE A 55 6.62 0.24 -1.77
CA PHE A 55 6.99 1.50 -1.15
C PHE A 55 8.30 1.33 -0.38
N TRP A 56 9.06 2.40 -0.32
CA TRP A 56 10.31 2.45 0.45
C TRP A 56 10.25 3.54 1.49
N THR A 57 10.82 3.26 2.67
CA THR A 57 10.83 4.20 3.79
C THR A 57 12.10 4.02 4.62
N PRO A 58 12.69 5.10 5.18
CA PRO A 58 13.66 4.94 6.26
C PRO A 58 12.98 4.29 7.46
N GLN A 59 13.68 3.39 8.13
CA GLN A 59 13.19 2.67 9.29
C GLN A 59 13.81 3.24 10.56
N THR A 60 13.02 3.85 11.42
CA THR A 60 13.43 4.33 12.75
C THR A 60 12.92 3.40 13.87
N GLY A 61 11.81 2.72 13.67
CA GLY A 61 11.26 1.69 14.55
C GLY A 61 12.03 0.37 14.44
N LYS A 62 11.82 -0.53 15.40
CA LYS A 62 12.35 -1.90 15.34
C LYS A 62 11.62 -2.74 14.31
N MET A 63 12.22 -3.86 13.94
CA MET A 63 11.60 -4.86 13.09
C MET A 63 10.24 -5.30 13.66
N GLY A 64 9.20 -5.18 12.83
CA GLY A 64 7.82 -5.52 13.23
C GLY A 64 7.04 -4.41 13.92
N ASP A 65 7.66 -3.27 14.21
CA ASP A 65 6.95 -2.09 14.72
C ASP A 65 6.03 -1.50 13.63
N GLY A 66 4.76 -1.30 13.98
CA GLY A 66 3.80 -0.64 13.09
C GLY A 66 4.12 0.85 12.85
N TRP A 67 4.75 1.52 13.81
CA TRP A 67 5.27 2.89 13.66
C TRP A 67 6.72 2.85 13.14
N GLN A 68 6.87 2.36 11.92
CA GLN A 68 8.16 2.10 11.27
C GLN A 68 9.03 3.33 11.05
N TYR A 69 8.44 4.52 11.00
CA TYR A 69 9.13 5.82 11.01
C TYR A 69 8.39 6.79 11.93
N VAL A 70 9.10 7.35 12.90
CA VAL A 70 8.58 8.38 13.81
C VAL A 70 9.48 9.62 13.73
N TYR A 71 8.87 10.78 13.48
CA TYR A 71 9.60 12.05 13.24
C TYR A 71 10.55 12.46 14.38
N THR A 72 10.21 12.14 15.62
CA THR A 72 11.07 12.45 16.79
C THR A 72 12.23 11.48 16.98
N ALA A 73 12.31 10.40 16.21
CA ALA A 73 13.43 9.49 16.26
C ALA A 73 14.68 10.13 15.65
N ASN A 74 15.84 9.75 16.15
CA ASN A 74 17.12 10.33 15.78
C ASN A 74 18.11 9.31 15.20
N LYS A 75 17.68 8.05 15.03
CA LYS A 75 18.46 6.98 14.40
C LYS A 75 17.67 6.24 13.34
N ILE A 76 18.33 5.93 12.23
CA ILE A 76 17.82 5.05 11.15
C ILE A 76 18.50 3.70 11.30
N ARG A 77 17.70 2.60 11.26
CA ARG A 77 18.13 1.20 11.36
C ARG A 77 18.28 0.52 10.00
N GLY A 78 17.68 1.08 8.97
CA GLY A 78 17.71 0.58 7.61
C GLY A 78 16.77 1.35 6.70
N PHE A 79 16.78 0.99 5.43
CA PHE A 79 15.85 1.46 4.41
C PHE A 79 15.00 0.27 4.01
N LYS A 80 13.72 0.34 4.33
CA LYS A 80 12.81 -0.79 4.32
C LYS A 80 11.89 -0.74 3.11
N GLN A 81 11.76 -1.86 2.37
CA GLN A 81 10.60 -2.08 1.53
C GLN A 81 9.40 -2.36 2.43
N THR A 82 8.27 -1.71 2.15
CA THR A 82 7.08 -1.81 2.99
C THR A 82 5.80 -1.89 2.17
N HIS A 83 4.85 -2.68 2.66
CA HIS A 83 3.51 -2.82 2.12
C HIS A 83 2.44 -2.45 3.17
N GLN A 84 2.85 -1.76 4.24
CA GLN A 84 1.97 -1.44 5.35
C GLN A 84 0.92 -0.40 4.96
N PRO A 85 -0.40 -0.68 5.08
CA PRO A 85 -1.45 0.31 4.90
C PRO A 85 -1.71 1.13 6.16
N SER A 86 -1.54 0.54 7.34
CA SER A 86 -1.68 1.20 8.64
C SER A 86 -0.87 0.50 9.72
N PRO A 87 -0.50 1.19 10.84
CA PRO A 87 0.25 0.58 11.92
C PRO A 87 -0.46 -0.63 12.56
N TRP A 88 -1.78 -0.60 12.65
CA TRP A 88 -2.57 -1.68 13.29
C TRP A 88 -2.70 -2.92 12.42
N ILE A 89 -2.83 -2.75 11.10
CA ILE A 89 -2.80 -3.86 10.14
C ILE A 89 -1.40 -4.42 10.03
N ASN A 90 -0.38 -3.55 10.20
CA ASN A 90 1.03 -3.84 10.07
C ASN A 90 1.42 -4.23 8.62
N ASP A 91 2.55 -4.88 8.44
CA ASP A 91 3.26 -5.04 7.18
C ASP A 91 3.33 -6.51 6.73
N TYR A 92 3.68 -6.72 5.48
CA TYR A 92 3.93 -8.06 4.91
C TYR A 92 5.00 -8.00 3.83
N GLY A 93 5.78 -9.06 3.68
CA GLY A 93 6.80 -9.19 2.64
C GLY A 93 7.92 -8.15 2.72
N GLN A 94 8.17 -7.58 3.89
CA GLN A 94 9.17 -6.53 4.09
C GLN A 94 10.58 -7.09 4.25
N PHE A 95 11.56 -6.34 3.77
CA PHE A 95 13.00 -6.51 4.02
C PHE A 95 13.68 -5.15 4.03
N SER A 96 14.92 -5.06 4.51
CA SER A 96 15.65 -3.80 4.58
C SER A 96 17.09 -3.89 4.11
N ILE A 97 17.64 -2.73 3.74
CA ILE A 97 19.02 -2.54 3.31
C ILE A 97 19.63 -1.43 4.14
N MET A 98 20.87 -1.61 4.64
CA MET A 98 21.56 -0.58 5.43
C MET A 98 23.05 -0.56 5.09
N PRO A 99 23.62 0.59 4.63
CA PRO A 99 25.06 0.74 4.52
C PRO A 99 25.67 0.97 5.90
N VAL A 100 26.79 0.32 6.17
CA VAL A 100 27.55 0.47 7.43
C VAL A 100 29.04 0.50 7.16
N THR A 101 29.84 1.05 8.08
CA THR A 101 31.30 1.07 7.99
C THR A 101 31.95 0.54 9.25
N GLY A 102 33.20 0.09 9.15
CA GLY A 102 34.04 -0.35 10.26
C GLY A 102 33.85 -1.81 10.65
N LYS A 103 32.66 -2.27 10.96
CA LYS A 103 32.38 -3.68 11.32
C LYS A 103 31.17 -4.21 10.56
N PRO A 104 31.17 -5.51 10.22
CA PRO A 104 30.02 -6.16 9.61
C PRO A 104 28.93 -6.43 10.67
N GLU A 105 28.16 -5.43 11.04
CA GLU A 105 27.16 -5.49 12.12
C GLU A 105 25.75 -5.75 11.56
N PHE A 106 25.14 -6.85 11.98
CA PHE A 106 23.80 -7.22 11.55
C PHE A 106 22.69 -6.74 12.52
N ASP A 107 23.00 -6.66 13.81
CA ASP A 107 22.02 -6.24 14.82
C ASP A 107 21.46 -4.85 14.50
N GLU A 108 20.13 -4.72 14.45
CA GLU A 108 19.46 -3.49 13.99
C GLU A 108 19.67 -2.28 14.91
N ASP A 109 19.87 -2.49 16.22
CA ASP A 109 20.14 -1.41 17.17
C ASP A 109 21.61 -0.95 17.10
N LYS A 110 22.55 -1.89 16.86
CA LYS A 110 23.99 -1.59 16.78
C LYS A 110 24.38 -0.97 15.44
N ARG A 111 23.73 -1.39 14.32
CA ARG A 111 23.96 -0.78 13.01
C ARG A 111 23.24 0.56 12.83
N ALA A 112 22.32 0.92 13.73
CA ALA A 112 21.53 2.14 13.63
C ALA A 112 22.41 3.40 13.69
N SER A 113 22.20 4.31 12.76
CA SER A 113 22.98 5.55 12.63
C SER A 113 22.16 6.80 12.96
N TRP A 114 22.80 7.75 13.65
CA TRP A 114 22.26 9.09 13.83
C TRP A 114 22.03 9.78 12.49
N PHE A 115 20.97 10.53 12.40
CA PHE A 115 20.66 11.41 11.28
C PHE A 115 20.05 12.72 11.76
N SER A 116 19.91 13.67 10.85
CA SER A 116 19.28 14.97 11.12
C SER A 116 18.28 15.30 10.03
N HIS A 117 17.09 15.75 10.43
CA HIS A 117 16.07 16.25 9.48
C HIS A 117 16.56 17.46 8.66
N LYS A 118 17.60 18.20 9.12
CA LYS A 118 18.22 19.28 8.32
C LYS A 118 18.97 18.77 7.10
N GLY A 119 19.42 17.51 7.14
CA GLY A 119 20.10 16.82 6.04
C GLY A 119 19.25 15.74 5.38
N GLU A 120 17.98 15.59 5.78
CA GLU A 120 17.03 14.65 5.23
C GLU A 120 16.23 15.32 4.09
N ILE A 121 16.15 14.66 2.96
CA ILE A 121 15.29 15.04 1.85
C ILE A 121 14.32 13.88 1.61
N ALA A 122 13.03 14.14 1.76
CA ALA A 122 11.95 13.20 1.49
C ALA A 122 11.00 13.81 0.48
N LEU A 123 11.06 13.32 -0.77
CA LEU A 123 10.12 13.63 -1.85
C LEU A 123 9.34 12.36 -2.21
N PRO A 124 8.19 12.44 -2.84
CA PRO A 124 7.40 11.25 -3.18
C PRO A 124 8.17 10.18 -3.96
N TYR A 125 9.18 10.58 -4.72
CA TYR A 125 9.95 9.75 -5.66
C TYR A 125 11.44 9.68 -5.35
N TYR A 126 11.92 10.36 -4.30
CA TYR A 126 13.35 10.45 -3.97
C TYR A 126 13.55 10.64 -2.48
N TYR A 127 14.52 9.94 -1.93
CA TYR A 127 14.96 10.09 -0.55
C TYR A 127 16.47 10.26 -0.48
N LYS A 128 16.92 11.08 0.46
CA LYS A 128 18.34 11.27 0.77
C LYS A 128 18.53 11.55 2.24
N VAL A 129 19.57 10.94 2.84
CA VAL A 129 20.00 11.22 4.22
C VAL A 129 21.48 10.96 4.40
N TYR A 130 22.10 11.66 5.34
CA TYR A 130 23.46 11.40 5.82
C TYR A 130 23.40 10.58 7.11
N LEU A 131 24.11 9.47 7.14
CA LEU A 131 24.22 8.53 8.26
C LEU A 131 25.53 8.80 9.03
N ALA A 132 25.43 9.45 10.18
CA ALA A 132 26.58 10.04 10.87
C ALA A 132 27.57 9.02 11.46
N GLU A 133 27.09 7.87 12.01
CA GLU A 133 27.98 6.82 12.53
C GLU A 133 28.81 6.16 11.44
N HIS A 134 28.28 6.12 10.23
CA HIS A 134 28.89 5.40 9.12
C HIS A 134 29.57 6.33 8.09
N ASP A 135 29.40 7.65 8.23
CA ASP A 135 29.87 8.65 7.26
C ASP A 135 29.41 8.34 5.82
N VAL A 136 28.16 7.90 5.67
CA VAL A 136 27.58 7.48 4.38
C VAL A 136 26.40 8.37 4.02
N VAL A 137 26.38 8.87 2.78
CA VAL A 137 25.16 9.43 2.20
C VAL A 137 24.40 8.32 1.50
N THR A 138 23.15 8.13 1.89
CA THR A 138 22.23 7.18 1.25
C THR A 138 21.16 7.93 0.49
N GLU A 139 20.97 7.53 -0.76
CA GLU A 139 19.94 8.05 -1.66
C GLU A 139 19.21 6.89 -2.32
N PHE A 140 17.91 7.05 -2.61
CA PHE A 140 17.18 6.09 -3.43
C PHE A 140 16.01 6.69 -4.19
N THR A 141 15.67 6.06 -5.31
CA THR A 141 14.53 6.43 -6.17
C THR A 141 13.85 5.16 -6.70
N PRO A 142 12.54 4.97 -6.43
CA PRO A 142 11.81 3.78 -6.85
C PRO A 142 11.12 3.92 -8.21
N THR A 143 10.84 2.76 -8.83
CA THR A 143 9.81 2.54 -9.85
C THR A 143 8.58 1.88 -9.17
N GLU A 144 7.70 1.25 -9.93
CA GLU A 144 6.54 0.54 -9.36
C GLU A 144 6.96 -0.69 -8.54
N ARG A 145 7.98 -1.45 -9.00
CA ARG A 145 8.40 -2.74 -8.43
C ARG A 145 9.88 -2.81 -8.08
N ALA A 146 10.67 -1.82 -8.52
CA ALA A 146 12.10 -1.78 -8.29
C ALA A 146 12.54 -0.45 -7.64
N VAL A 147 13.80 -0.38 -7.21
CA VAL A 147 14.42 0.83 -6.66
C VAL A 147 15.91 0.83 -6.99
N LEU A 148 16.45 2.00 -7.27
CA LEU A 148 17.89 2.21 -7.35
C LEU A 148 18.39 2.92 -6.11
N PHE A 149 19.28 2.27 -5.36
CA PHE A 149 20.04 2.88 -4.26
C PHE A 149 21.36 3.43 -4.76
N ARG A 150 21.80 4.52 -4.13
CA ARG A 150 23.12 5.11 -4.28
C ARG A 150 23.70 5.37 -2.89
N PHE A 151 24.79 4.66 -2.57
CA PHE A 151 25.54 4.83 -1.33
C PHE A 151 26.84 5.54 -1.62
N THR A 152 27.06 6.73 -1.05
CA THR A 152 28.33 7.45 -1.15
C THR A 152 29.12 7.22 0.13
N PHE A 153 30.19 6.44 0.02
CA PHE A 153 31.01 6.00 1.14
C PHE A 153 32.21 6.93 1.38
N PRO A 154 32.74 6.97 2.63
CA PRO A 154 34.05 7.54 2.92
C PRO A 154 35.18 6.65 2.36
N GLU A 155 36.44 7.10 2.52
CA GLU A 155 37.59 6.21 2.34
C GLU A 155 37.62 5.21 3.50
N ASN A 156 37.42 3.92 3.18
CA ASN A 156 37.34 2.87 4.19
C ASN A 156 37.63 1.48 3.55
N GLU A 157 38.51 0.71 4.19
CA GLU A 157 38.75 -0.69 3.82
C GLU A 157 37.59 -1.63 4.17
N ASN A 158 36.68 -1.17 5.05
CA ASN A 158 35.59 -1.93 5.66
C ASN A 158 34.25 -1.20 5.49
N SER A 159 33.83 -0.99 4.24
CA SER A 159 32.50 -0.48 3.89
C SER A 159 31.60 -1.67 3.58
N TYR A 160 30.40 -1.69 4.15
CA TYR A 160 29.49 -2.83 4.00
C TYR A 160 28.07 -2.38 3.64
N VAL A 161 27.32 -3.30 3.04
CA VAL A 161 25.87 -3.22 2.92
C VAL A 161 25.27 -4.46 3.57
N VAL A 162 24.38 -4.22 4.51
CA VAL A 162 23.58 -5.24 5.21
C VAL A 162 22.25 -5.40 4.50
N VAL A 163 21.90 -6.64 4.17
CA VAL A 163 20.57 -7.04 3.67
C VAL A 163 19.90 -7.87 4.75
N ASP A 164 18.78 -7.39 5.25
CA ASP A 164 18.02 -8.00 6.34
C ASP A 164 16.69 -8.49 5.80
N ALA A 165 16.52 -9.82 5.67
CA ALA A 165 15.33 -10.45 5.13
C ALA A 165 14.21 -10.67 6.19
N PHE A 166 14.41 -10.14 7.39
CA PHE A 166 13.52 -10.15 8.54
C PHE A 166 13.21 -11.54 9.10
N ASP A 167 12.59 -11.56 10.27
CA ASP A 167 12.21 -12.76 11.01
C ASP A 167 10.94 -13.44 10.46
N LYS A 168 10.51 -14.53 11.12
CA LYS A 168 9.38 -15.41 10.79
C LYS A 168 9.57 -16.26 9.52
N GLY A 169 10.81 -16.50 9.15
CA GLY A 169 11.18 -17.34 8.01
C GLY A 169 11.67 -16.51 6.83
N SER A 170 12.93 -16.71 6.50
CA SER A 170 13.55 -16.03 5.37
C SER A 170 14.69 -16.84 4.77
N TYR A 171 15.06 -16.47 3.58
CA TYR A 171 16.13 -17.08 2.79
C TYR A 171 17.00 -16.01 2.17
N ILE A 172 18.29 -16.27 2.10
CA ILE A 172 19.27 -15.43 1.44
C ILE A 172 20.29 -16.30 0.70
N LYS A 173 20.72 -15.83 -0.48
CA LYS A 173 21.85 -16.39 -1.22
C LYS A 173 22.68 -15.27 -1.84
N ILE A 174 23.98 -15.28 -1.54
CA ILE A 174 24.98 -14.38 -2.11
C ILE A 174 25.60 -15.08 -3.32
N ILE A 175 25.65 -14.41 -4.47
CA ILE A 175 26.20 -14.89 -5.74
C ILE A 175 27.31 -13.94 -6.16
N PRO A 176 28.54 -14.11 -5.62
CA PRO A 176 29.62 -13.12 -5.78
C PRO A 176 30.06 -12.90 -7.22
N GLU A 177 30.05 -13.94 -8.02
CA GLU A 177 30.41 -13.89 -9.43
C GLU A 177 29.48 -13.06 -10.31
N GLN A 178 28.28 -12.74 -9.79
CA GLN A 178 27.29 -11.88 -10.41
C GLN A 178 27.11 -10.54 -9.66
N ASN A 179 27.87 -10.30 -8.58
CA ASN A 179 27.65 -9.17 -7.67
C ASN A 179 26.19 -9.10 -7.20
N LYS A 180 25.57 -10.24 -6.89
CA LYS A 180 24.13 -10.39 -6.73
C LYS A 180 23.78 -11.06 -5.42
N ILE A 181 22.66 -10.64 -4.85
CA ILE A 181 21.99 -11.32 -3.73
C ILE A 181 20.57 -11.63 -4.17
N ILE A 182 20.11 -12.84 -3.88
CA ILE A 182 18.71 -13.21 -3.97
C ILE A 182 18.21 -13.65 -2.60
N GLY A 183 16.94 -13.43 -2.33
CA GLY A 183 16.34 -13.87 -1.08
C GLY A 183 14.82 -13.81 -1.10
N TYR A 184 14.20 -14.34 -0.07
CA TYR A 184 12.78 -14.13 0.17
C TYR A 184 12.50 -13.96 1.66
N THR A 185 11.39 -13.31 1.95
CA THR A 185 10.79 -13.24 3.28
C THR A 185 9.39 -13.84 3.26
N THR A 186 9.02 -14.56 4.30
CA THR A 186 7.65 -15.03 4.54
C THR A 186 6.94 -14.19 5.59
N ARG A 187 7.62 -13.15 6.11
CA ARG A 187 7.05 -12.30 7.15
C ARG A 187 5.76 -11.65 6.68
N ASN A 188 4.72 -11.79 7.49
CA ASN A 188 3.42 -11.18 7.26
C ASN A 188 2.70 -10.94 8.59
N SER A 189 1.64 -10.16 8.54
CA SER A 189 0.75 -9.88 9.68
C SER A 189 -0.62 -10.56 9.55
N GLY A 190 -0.78 -11.52 8.63
CA GLY A 190 -1.99 -12.26 8.32
C GLY A 190 -2.58 -11.93 6.94
N GLY A 191 -3.67 -12.59 6.59
CA GLY A 191 -4.34 -12.43 5.30
C GLY A 191 -3.54 -12.98 4.13
N VAL A 192 -2.81 -14.11 4.32
CA VAL A 192 -2.03 -14.78 3.27
C VAL A 192 -2.11 -16.29 3.41
N PRO A 193 -2.04 -17.03 2.30
CA PRO A 193 -1.83 -18.47 2.28
C PRO A 193 -0.44 -18.88 2.80
N ASP A 194 -0.28 -20.16 3.18
CA ASP A 194 0.96 -20.70 3.76
C ASP A 194 2.18 -20.63 2.83
N ASN A 195 1.96 -20.59 1.51
CA ASN A 195 3.03 -20.50 0.53
C ASN A 195 3.47 -19.06 0.22
N PHE A 196 2.96 -18.06 0.94
CA PHE A 196 3.29 -16.65 0.75
C PHE A 196 4.79 -16.40 0.88
N LYS A 197 5.33 -15.72 -0.13
CA LYS A 197 6.72 -15.21 -0.13
C LYS A 197 6.77 -13.88 -0.88
N ASN A 198 7.65 -12.99 -0.42
CA ASN A 198 8.14 -11.89 -1.22
C ASN A 198 9.59 -12.19 -1.59
N TYR A 199 9.82 -12.54 -2.84
CA TYR A 199 11.14 -12.79 -3.42
C TYR A 199 11.79 -11.46 -3.77
N PHE A 200 13.09 -11.32 -3.54
CA PHE A 200 13.83 -10.14 -3.95
C PHE A 200 15.17 -10.48 -4.59
N VAL A 201 15.61 -9.57 -5.44
CA VAL A 201 16.88 -9.61 -6.14
C VAL A 201 17.58 -8.28 -5.97
N ILE A 202 18.88 -8.32 -5.65
CA ILE A 202 19.72 -7.15 -5.46
C ILE A 202 20.98 -7.32 -6.29
N GLU A 203 21.24 -6.40 -7.22
CA GLU A 203 22.48 -6.36 -8.04
C GLU A 203 23.30 -5.14 -7.67
N PHE A 204 24.60 -5.35 -7.46
CA PHE A 204 25.55 -4.28 -7.15
C PHE A 204 26.45 -4.00 -8.35
N ASP A 205 26.82 -2.74 -8.53
CA ASP A 205 27.71 -2.30 -9.60
C ASP A 205 29.21 -2.56 -9.32
N LYS A 206 29.54 -3.16 -8.15
CA LYS A 206 30.90 -3.44 -7.72
C LYS A 206 31.07 -4.86 -7.18
N PRO A 207 32.24 -5.47 -7.40
CA PRO A 207 32.56 -6.77 -6.84
C PRO A 207 32.71 -6.70 -5.31
N PHE A 208 32.34 -7.79 -4.64
CA PHE A 208 32.43 -7.92 -3.19
C PHE A 208 33.88 -8.20 -2.74
N SER A 209 34.39 -7.41 -1.79
CA SER A 209 35.66 -7.67 -1.10
C SER A 209 35.48 -8.50 0.19
N TYR A 210 34.25 -8.60 0.68
CA TYR A 210 33.83 -9.39 1.85
C TYR A 210 32.39 -9.90 1.65
N GLN A 211 32.12 -11.06 2.21
CA GLN A 211 30.76 -11.61 2.26
C GLN A 211 30.57 -12.50 3.50
N ALA A 212 29.42 -12.39 4.12
CA ALA A 212 28.94 -13.31 5.13
C ALA A 212 27.41 -13.44 5.03
N SER A 213 26.90 -14.64 5.17
CA SER A 213 25.49 -14.85 5.42
C SER A 213 25.19 -14.74 6.91
N VAL A 214 23.92 -14.56 7.26
CA VAL A 214 23.46 -14.46 8.65
C VAL A 214 22.33 -15.44 8.87
N ALA A 215 22.38 -16.18 9.97
CA ALA A 215 21.31 -17.04 10.43
C ALA A 215 20.99 -16.73 11.89
N ASP A 216 19.76 -16.27 12.16
CA ASP A 216 19.25 -15.95 13.50
C ASP A 216 20.19 -15.03 14.31
N GLY A 217 20.73 -14.00 13.63
CA GLY A 217 21.63 -13.01 14.20
C GLY A 217 23.12 -13.40 14.24
N ALA A 218 23.45 -14.66 13.93
CA ALA A 218 24.85 -15.11 13.88
C ALA A 218 25.42 -14.95 12.48
N LEU A 219 26.60 -14.34 12.37
CA LEU A 219 27.39 -14.29 11.13
C LEU A 219 27.95 -15.67 10.82
N VAL A 220 27.73 -16.15 9.59
CA VAL A 220 28.24 -17.41 9.08
C VAL A 220 29.17 -17.10 7.91
N GLU A 221 30.45 -17.00 8.21
CA GLU A 221 31.49 -16.83 7.19
C GLU A 221 31.64 -18.12 6.38
N ASN A 222 32.01 -17.98 5.11
CA ASN A 222 32.20 -19.12 4.18
C ASN A 222 30.93 -19.89 3.78
N GLN A 223 29.76 -19.39 4.12
CA GLN A 223 28.50 -19.86 3.55
C GLN A 223 27.80 -18.70 2.83
N SER A 224 27.41 -18.94 1.59
CA SER A 224 26.74 -17.95 0.75
C SER A 224 25.21 -18.08 0.76
N GLU A 225 24.67 -19.11 1.43
CA GLU A 225 23.26 -19.45 1.38
C GLU A 225 22.74 -19.85 2.76
N GLN A 226 21.62 -19.28 3.18
CA GLN A 226 20.96 -19.55 4.46
C GLN A 226 19.44 -19.59 4.30
N THR A 227 18.80 -20.55 4.98
CA THR A 227 17.37 -20.53 5.30
C THR A 227 17.27 -20.60 6.82
N ALA A 228 16.66 -19.60 7.44
CA ALA A 228 16.59 -19.47 8.89
C ALA A 228 15.27 -18.82 9.34
N GLY A 229 15.04 -18.76 10.63
CA GLY A 229 13.98 -17.94 11.20
C GLY A 229 14.18 -16.46 10.84
N HIS A 230 15.45 -16.02 10.81
CA HIS A 230 15.87 -14.68 10.43
C HIS A 230 17.18 -14.76 9.63
N ALA A 231 17.08 -14.76 8.29
CA ALA A 231 18.23 -14.78 7.40
C ALA A 231 18.64 -13.36 6.98
N GLY A 232 19.93 -13.19 6.68
CA GLY A 232 20.47 -11.95 6.16
C GLY A 232 21.80 -12.15 5.42
N ALA A 233 22.31 -11.07 4.86
CA ALA A 233 23.62 -11.02 4.21
C ALA A 233 24.36 -9.74 4.56
N ILE A 234 25.67 -9.82 4.66
CA ILE A 234 26.56 -8.66 4.72
C ILE A 234 27.59 -8.81 3.62
N ILE A 235 27.65 -7.83 2.71
CA ILE A 235 28.66 -7.75 1.67
C ILE A 235 29.52 -6.52 1.89
N GLY A 236 30.80 -6.60 1.55
CA GLY A 236 31.77 -5.54 1.78
C GLY A 236 32.43 -5.02 0.52
N PHE A 237 32.92 -3.80 0.64
CA PHE A 237 33.64 -3.07 -0.40
C PHE A 237 34.85 -2.37 0.22
N LYS A 238 35.91 -2.19 -0.57
CA LYS A 238 36.99 -1.25 -0.25
C LYS A 238 36.69 0.04 -0.99
N THR A 239 36.50 1.11 -0.27
CA THR A 239 36.04 2.38 -0.85
C THR A 239 37.06 3.49 -0.70
N ARG A 240 37.13 4.36 -1.71
CA ARG A 240 37.83 5.65 -1.67
C ARG A 240 36.88 6.73 -1.19
N LYS A 241 37.41 7.88 -0.81
CA LYS A 241 36.60 9.03 -0.41
C LYS A 241 35.62 9.44 -1.51
N GLY A 242 34.32 9.42 -1.16
CA GLY A 242 33.24 9.79 -2.07
C GLY A 242 32.92 8.71 -3.11
N GLU A 243 33.41 7.49 -2.90
CA GLU A 243 33.10 6.39 -3.81
C GLU A 243 31.64 5.97 -3.72
N ILE A 244 31.02 5.82 -4.89
CA ILE A 244 29.62 5.45 -5.01
C ILE A 244 29.50 3.95 -5.27
N VAL A 245 28.61 3.31 -4.52
CA VAL A 245 28.14 1.94 -4.77
C VAL A 245 26.64 2.02 -5.05
N HIS A 246 26.21 1.45 -6.18
CA HIS A 246 24.81 1.33 -6.50
C HIS A 246 24.29 -0.06 -6.15
N ALA A 247 23.04 -0.12 -5.67
CA ALA A 247 22.29 -1.36 -5.55
C ALA A 247 20.96 -1.22 -6.31
N ARG A 248 20.77 -2.08 -7.29
CA ARG A 248 19.53 -2.24 -8.06
C ARG A 248 18.71 -3.33 -7.37
N VAL A 249 17.51 -3.01 -6.92
CA VAL A 249 16.69 -3.91 -6.11
C VAL A 249 15.31 -4.04 -6.74
N ALA A 250 14.81 -5.26 -6.83
CA ALA A 250 13.41 -5.51 -7.18
C ALA A 250 12.86 -6.67 -6.37
N SER A 251 11.55 -6.73 -6.26
CA SER A 251 10.87 -7.85 -5.61
C SER A 251 9.68 -8.36 -6.42
N SER A 252 9.20 -9.54 -6.03
CA SER A 252 8.07 -10.22 -6.65
C SER A 252 7.37 -11.11 -5.63
N PHE A 253 6.06 -11.18 -5.68
CA PHE A 253 5.29 -12.18 -4.91
C PHE A 253 5.17 -13.52 -5.65
N ILE A 254 5.74 -13.64 -6.86
CA ILE A 254 5.60 -14.80 -7.74
C ILE A 254 6.85 -15.69 -7.69
N SER A 255 8.04 -15.15 -8.05
CA SER A 255 9.29 -15.92 -8.10
C SER A 255 10.53 -15.04 -8.20
N PHE A 256 11.72 -15.64 -8.12
CA PHE A 256 12.99 -14.96 -8.39
C PHE A 256 13.10 -14.47 -9.84
N GLU A 257 12.66 -15.28 -10.80
CA GLU A 257 12.65 -14.91 -12.23
C GLU A 257 11.76 -13.71 -12.50
N GLN A 258 10.63 -13.63 -11.79
CA GLN A 258 9.74 -12.48 -11.88
C GLN A 258 10.37 -11.24 -11.21
N ALA A 259 11.07 -11.39 -10.09
CA ALA A 259 11.82 -10.29 -9.47
C ALA A 259 12.93 -9.78 -10.40
N ASP A 260 13.67 -10.67 -11.09
CA ASP A 260 14.63 -10.30 -12.13
C ASP A 260 13.97 -9.58 -13.31
N ARG A 261 12.74 -9.95 -13.67
CA ARG A 261 11.97 -9.24 -14.70
C ARG A 261 11.58 -7.84 -14.23
N ASN A 262 11.10 -7.71 -12.99
CA ASN A 262 10.74 -6.43 -12.38
C ASN A 262 11.97 -5.50 -12.26
N LEU A 263 13.17 -6.04 -12.07
CA LEU A 263 14.41 -5.26 -12.04
C LEU A 263 14.69 -4.51 -13.35
N LYS A 264 14.17 -5.01 -14.48
CA LYS A 264 14.29 -4.36 -15.80
C LYS A 264 13.55 -3.03 -15.90
N GLU A 265 12.65 -2.71 -14.94
CA GLU A 265 12.01 -1.39 -14.85
C GLU A 265 13.04 -0.26 -14.70
N LEU A 266 14.19 -0.52 -14.09
CA LEU A 266 15.28 0.44 -13.96
C LEU A 266 16.01 0.70 -15.28
N GLY A 267 15.91 -0.19 -16.26
CA GLY A 267 16.58 -0.07 -17.54
C GLY A 267 18.09 0.17 -17.40
N SER A 268 18.63 0.98 -18.30
CA SER A 268 20.01 1.51 -18.28
C SER A 268 20.07 2.98 -17.85
N ASP A 269 19.00 3.47 -17.21
CA ASP A 269 18.90 4.86 -16.81
C ASP A 269 19.90 5.23 -15.72
N SER A 270 20.41 6.46 -15.76
CA SER A 270 21.18 7.02 -14.65
C SER A 270 20.27 7.25 -13.44
N PHE A 271 20.87 7.40 -12.28
CA PHE A 271 20.14 7.75 -11.05
C PHE A 271 19.31 9.02 -11.23
N GLU A 272 19.89 10.06 -11.82
CA GLU A 272 19.23 11.35 -12.08
C GLU A 272 18.06 11.20 -13.06
N THR A 273 18.21 10.37 -14.08
CA THR A 273 17.12 10.07 -15.03
C THR A 273 15.95 9.39 -14.34
N LEU A 274 16.21 8.43 -13.46
CA LEU A 274 15.16 7.76 -12.67
C LEU A 274 14.47 8.72 -11.69
N VAL A 275 15.22 9.62 -11.05
CA VAL A 275 14.66 10.70 -10.21
C VAL A 275 13.72 11.56 -11.03
N GLN A 276 14.15 12.02 -12.23
CA GLN A 276 13.32 12.85 -13.10
C GLN A 276 12.05 12.12 -13.55
N LYS A 277 12.15 10.86 -13.97
CA LYS A 277 10.98 10.03 -14.31
C LYS A 277 10.02 9.89 -13.13
N GLY A 278 10.55 9.84 -11.89
CA GLY A 278 9.75 9.85 -10.67
C GLY A 278 8.98 11.14 -10.48
N GLN A 279 9.65 12.26 -10.62
CA GLN A 279 9.06 13.57 -10.53
C GLN A 279 7.95 13.75 -11.59
N ASP A 280 8.24 13.37 -12.83
CA ASP A 280 7.30 13.48 -13.95
C ASP A 280 6.03 12.65 -13.71
N ALA A 281 6.19 11.41 -13.24
CA ALA A 281 5.06 10.53 -12.91
C ALA A 281 4.16 11.14 -11.82
N TRP A 282 4.75 11.71 -10.77
CA TRP A 282 4.00 12.38 -9.73
C TRP A 282 3.35 13.68 -10.23
N ASN A 283 4.06 14.49 -11.03
CA ASN A 283 3.49 15.72 -11.59
C ASN A 283 2.32 15.43 -12.54
N GLN A 284 2.35 14.33 -13.28
CA GLN A 284 1.23 13.90 -14.12
C GLN A 284 -0.03 13.59 -13.28
N ILE A 285 0.13 13.03 -12.10
CA ILE A 285 -0.98 12.69 -11.19
C ILE A 285 -1.44 13.94 -10.42
N LEU A 286 -0.54 14.65 -9.77
CA LEU A 286 -0.86 15.81 -8.94
C LEU A 286 -1.39 16.97 -9.76
N GLY A 287 -0.86 17.18 -10.97
CA GLY A 287 -1.23 18.26 -11.87
C GLY A 287 -2.62 18.13 -12.51
N LYS A 288 -3.35 17.04 -12.27
CA LYS A 288 -4.76 16.95 -12.67
C LYS A 288 -5.65 17.92 -11.90
N ILE A 289 -5.21 18.41 -10.75
CA ILE A 289 -5.92 19.42 -9.96
C ILE A 289 -4.94 20.54 -9.67
N GLU A 290 -5.19 21.69 -10.29
CA GLU A 290 -4.46 22.91 -10.00
C GLU A 290 -5.29 23.78 -9.07
N VAL A 291 -4.71 24.19 -7.94
CA VAL A 291 -5.33 25.13 -7.00
C VAL A 291 -4.62 26.47 -7.05
N ASP A 292 -5.34 27.55 -6.83
CA ASP A 292 -4.84 28.94 -6.82
C ASP A 292 -5.42 29.72 -5.65
N GLY A 293 -4.78 30.84 -5.29
CA GLY A 293 -5.25 31.75 -4.25
C GLY A 293 -4.92 31.36 -2.82
N GLY A 294 -4.14 30.28 -2.62
CA GLY A 294 -3.72 29.83 -1.29
C GLY A 294 -2.34 30.37 -0.86
N ASN A 295 -2.04 30.26 0.44
CA ASN A 295 -0.68 30.40 0.95
C ASN A 295 0.10 29.09 0.83
N LEU A 296 1.41 29.11 1.11
CA LEU A 296 2.29 27.95 0.97
C LEU A 296 1.84 26.73 1.81
N ASP A 297 1.33 26.95 3.02
CA ASP A 297 0.89 25.86 3.91
C ASP A 297 -0.40 25.22 3.40
N GLN A 298 -1.30 25.99 2.77
CA GLN A 298 -2.49 25.47 2.12
C GLN A 298 -2.12 24.61 0.90
N TYR A 299 -1.16 25.06 0.06
CA TYR A 299 -0.64 24.24 -1.04
C TYR A 299 -0.01 22.95 -0.55
N ARG A 300 0.84 23.02 0.48
CA ARG A 300 1.47 21.84 1.09
C ARG A 300 0.44 20.86 1.64
N THR A 301 -0.56 21.37 2.35
CA THR A 301 -1.65 20.52 2.88
C THR A 301 -2.40 19.84 1.74
N PHE A 302 -2.83 20.62 0.74
CA PHE A 302 -3.60 20.07 -0.38
C PHE A 302 -2.83 18.99 -1.14
N TYR A 303 -1.61 19.30 -1.61
CA TYR A 303 -0.84 18.35 -2.41
C TYR A 303 -0.31 17.18 -1.61
N SER A 304 -0.03 17.33 -0.31
CA SER A 304 0.33 16.21 0.55
C SER A 304 -0.87 15.27 0.80
N CYS A 305 -2.08 15.81 0.96
CA CYS A 305 -3.30 15.00 1.05
C CYS A 305 -3.60 14.30 -0.29
N LEU A 306 -3.46 15.00 -1.42
CA LEU A 306 -3.62 14.41 -2.74
C LEU A 306 -2.61 13.27 -3.00
N TYR A 307 -1.33 13.47 -2.64
CA TYR A 307 -0.32 12.43 -2.67
C TYR A 307 -0.75 11.19 -1.85
N ARG A 308 -1.25 11.38 -0.61
CA ARG A 308 -1.73 10.26 0.23
C ARG A 308 -2.92 9.54 -0.40
N SER A 309 -3.82 10.26 -1.07
CA SER A 309 -5.02 9.69 -1.70
C SER A 309 -4.72 8.79 -2.90
N VAL A 310 -3.53 8.86 -3.48
CA VAL A 310 -3.13 8.06 -4.66
C VAL A 310 -2.00 7.06 -4.37
N LEU A 311 -1.72 6.81 -3.09
CA LEU A 311 -0.85 5.70 -2.68
C LEU A 311 -1.60 4.36 -2.66
N PHE A 312 -2.86 4.37 -2.25
CA PHE A 312 -3.71 3.20 -2.07
C PHE A 312 -5.02 3.31 -2.89
N PRO A 313 -5.67 2.20 -3.29
CA PRO A 313 -5.23 0.81 -3.15
C PRO A 313 -3.90 0.57 -3.85
N ARG A 314 -3.07 -0.31 -3.27
CA ARG A 314 -1.76 -0.69 -3.83
C ARG A 314 -1.94 -1.68 -4.97
N ALA A 315 -1.20 -1.52 -6.07
CA ALA A 315 -1.07 -2.56 -7.09
C ALA A 315 -0.45 -3.83 -6.47
N PHE A 316 -1.06 -4.96 -6.74
CA PHE A 316 -0.59 -6.29 -6.29
C PHE A 316 -0.53 -7.24 -7.47
N PHE A 317 -0.03 -6.75 -8.58
CA PHE A 317 0.14 -7.47 -9.83
C PHE A 317 1.48 -7.11 -10.48
N GLU A 318 1.93 -7.98 -11.34
CA GLU A 318 3.18 -7.90 -12.07
C GLU A 318 2.90 -8.10 -13.56
N PHE A 319 3.93 -8.13 -14.39
CA PHE A 319 3.76 -8.39 -15.82
C PHE A 319 4.57 -9.61 -16.24
N ASP A 320 3.93 -10.50 -17.01
CA ASP A 320 4.59 -11.65 -17.63
C ASP A 320 5.55 -11.23 -18.77
N GLU A 321 6.14 -12.19 -19.47
CA GLU A 321 7.04 -11.91 -20.61
C GLU A 321 6.36 -11.24 -21.79
N ALA A 322 5.06 -11.47 -21.95
CA ALA A 322 4.26 -10.88 -23.01
C ALA A 322 3.71 -9.49 -22.63
N GLY A 323 3.95 -9.03 -21.40
CA GLY A 323 3.44 -7.77 -20.87
C GLY A 323 2.00 -7.84 -20.39
N ASN A 324 1.46 -9.04 -20.16
CA ASN A 324 0.12 -9.20 -19.58
C ASN A 324 0.18 -9.13 -18.06
N PRO A 325 -0.84 -8.55 -17.38
CA PRO A 325 -0.89 -8.56 -15.93
C PRO A 325 -1.08 -9.98 -15.40
N VAL A 326 -0.29 -10.32 -14.38
CA VAL A 326 -0.34 -11.55 -13.61
C VAL A 326 -0.16 -11.23 -12.14
N HIS A 327 -0.69 -12.05 -11.24
CA HIS A 327 -0.54 -11.82 -9.82
C HIS A 327 -0.43 -13.13 -9.04
N TYR A 328 0.24 -13.08 -7.90
CA TYR A 328 0.07 -14.06 -6.85
C TYR A 328 -1.25 -13.78 -6.14
N SER A 329 -2.12 -14.77 -6.06
CA SER A 329 -3.40 -14.62 -5.35
C SER A 329 -3.17 -14.66 -3.83
N PRO A 330 -3.44 -13.57 -3.11
CA PRO A 330 -3.34 -13.57 -1.66
C PRO A 330 -4.50 -14.33 -0.99
N TYR A 331 -5.39 -14.92 -1.78
CA TYR A 331 -6.57 -15.66 -1.31
C TYR A 331 -6.40 -17.18 -1.40
N ASN A 332 -5.82 -17.68 -2.48
CA ASN A 332 -5.66 -19.13 -2.70
C ASN A 332 -4.20 -19.57 -2.92
N GLY A 333 -3.26 -18.63 -3.05
CA GLY A 333 -1.83 -18.91 -3.21
C GLY A 333 -1.40 -19.33 -4.62
N GLU A 334 -2.26 -19.21 -5.62
CA GLU A 334 -1.95 -19.51 -7.02
C GLU A 334 -1.40 -18.27 -7.74
N VAL A 335 -0.70 -18.48 -8.85
CA VAL A 335 -0.30 -17.42 -9.79
C VAL A 335 -1.31 -17.40 -10.92
N LEU A 336 -2.02 -16.29 -11.06
CA LEU A 336 -3.18 -16.15 -11.93
C LEU A 336 -3.07 -14.90 -12.83
N PRO A 337 -3.72 -14.91 -14.00
CA PRO A 337 -3.73 -13.75 -14.90
C PRO A 337 -4.63 -12.63 -14.38
N GLY A 338 -4.31 -11.40 -14.77
CA GLY A 338 -5.13 -10.22 -14.53
C GLY A 338 -4.63 -9.33 -13.40
N TYR A 339 -5.32 -8.21 -13.21
CA TYR A 339 -5.02 -7.23 -12.18
C TYR A 339 -5.43 -7.72 -10.79
N MET A 340 -4.68 -7.27 -9.79
CA MET A 340 -5.00 -7.40 -8.37
C MET A 340 -4.59 -6.11 -7.66
N TYR A 341 -5.43 -5.66 -6.71
CA TYR A 341 -5.17 -4.50 -5.85
C TYR A 341 -5.47 -4.85 -4.42
N THR A 342 -4.74 -4.24 -3.50
CA THR A 342 -4.86 -4.53 -2.07
C THR A 342 -4.58 -3.30 -1.20
N ASP A 343 -4.44 -3.49 0.11
CA ASP A 343 -4.12 -2.47 1.11
C ASP A 343 -5.17 -1.36 1.18
N THR A 344 -6.42 -1.76 1.33
CA THR A 344 -7.54 -0.82 1.52
C THR A 344 -8.66 -1.44 2.33
N GLY A 345 -9.33 -0.60 3.12
CA GLY A 345 -10.57 -0.92 3.81
C GLY A 345 -11.73 -0.13 3.21
N PHE A 346 -12.76 -0.82 2.77
CA PHE A 346 -13.85 -0.17 2.04
C PHE A 346 -14.72 0.70 2.93
N TRP A 347 -14.89 0.35 4.21
CA TRP A 347 -15.60 1.19 5.17
C TRP A 347 -14.99 2.60 5.28
N ASP A 348 -13.67 2.71 5.19
CA ASP A 348 -12.96 3.99 5.22
C ASP A 348 -13.06 4.72 3.87
N THR A 349 -12.99 3.99 2.75
CA THR A 349 -12.65 4.55 1.43
C THR A 349 -13.84 4.74 0.49
N PHE A 350 -14.99 4.08 0.73
CA PHE A 350 -16.17 4.25 -0.12
C PHE A 350 -16.73 5.68 -0.03
N ARG A 351 -16.51 6.36 1.08
CA ARG A 351 -17.08 7.68 1.37
C ARG A 351 -16.58 8.77 0.43
N CYS A 352 -15.25 8.78 0.18
CA CYS A 352 -14.61 9.83 -0.62
C CYS A 352 -13.61 9.29 -1.64
N LEU A 353 -12.74 8.35 -1.27
CA LEU A 353 -11.63 7.92 -2.12
C LEU A 353 -12.11 7.29 -3.42
N PHE A 354 -12.99 6.29 -3.37
CA PHE A 354 -13.47 5.64 -4.59
C PHE A 354 -14.33 6.55 -5.48
N PRO A 355 -15.24 7.40 -4.93
CA PRO A 355 -15.88 8.46 -5.71
C PRO A 355 -14.89 9.42 -6.38
N PHE A 356 -13.80 9.76 -5.70
CA PHE A 356 -12.72 10.59 -6.26
C PHE A 356 -11.97 9.85 -7.38
N LEU A 357 -11.64 8.57 -7.21
CA LEU A 357 -11.01 7.75 -8.25
C LEU A 357 -11.90 7.62 -9.49
N ASN A 358 -13.22 7.45 -9.32
CA ASN A 358 -14.18 7.42 -10.43
C ASN A 358 -14.12 8.70 -11.25
N LEU A 359 -13.97 9.84 -10.60
CA LEU A 359 -13.95 11.15 -11.24
C LEU A 359 -12.60 11.46 -11.89
N MET A 360 -11.52 11.28 -11.15
CA MET A 360 -10.19 11.80 -11.54
C MET A 360 -9.30 10.75 -12.21
N TYR A 361 -9.46 9.48 -11.85
CA TYR A 361 -8.59 8.39 -12.29
C TYR A 361 -9.39 7.14 -12.73
N PRO A 362 -10.35 7.30 -13.67
CA PRO A 362 -11.27 6.22 -14.06
C PRO A 362 -10.57 4.98 -14.62
N SER A 363 -9.43 5.14 -15.30
CA SER A 363 -8.65 4.01 -15.82
C SER A 363 -8.03 3.16 -14.71
N VAL A 364 -7.53 3.79 -13.64
CA VAL A 364 -7.02 3.08 -12.46
C VAL A 364 -8.16 2.35 -11.75
N ASN A 365 -9.30 3.04 -11.56
CA ASN A 365 -10.43 2.37 -10.90
C ASN A 365 -11.01 1.23 -11.74
N LYS A 366 -10.94 1.30 -13.07
CA LYS A 366 -11.30 0.16 -13.94
C LYS A 366 -10.45 -1.07 -13.62
N GLN A 367 -9.13 -0.92 -13.52
CA GLN A 367 -8.23 -2.03 -13.14
C GLN A 367 -8.53 -2.56 -11.73
N ILE A 368 -8.89 -1.67 -10.79
CA ILE A 368 -9.30 -2.08 -9.44
C ILE A 368 -10.59 -2.91 -9.51
N GLN A 369 -11.58 -2.51 -10.30
CA GLN A 369 -12.82 -3.28 -10.48
C GLN A 369 -12.56 -4.65 -11.13
N GLU A 370 -11.65 -4.74 -12.10
CA GLU A 370 -11.19 -6.00 -12.68
C GLU A 370 -10.48 -6.88 -11.63
N GLY A 371 -9.67 -6.28 -10.77
CA GLY A 371 -9.06 -6.97 -9.62
C GLY A 371 -10.10 -7.50 -8.63
N LEU A 372 -11.21 -6.80 -8.41
CA LEU A 372 -12.29 -7.27 -7.55
C LEU A 372 -13.04 -8.47 -8.16
N ILE A 373 -13.17 -8.53 -9.49
CA ILE A 373 -13.68 -9.73 -10.19
C ILE A 373 -12.77 -10.93 -9.89
N ASN A 374 -11.45 -10.74 -10.00
CA ASN A 374 -10.47 -11.79 -9.70
C ASN A 374 -10.58 -12.22 -8.23
N THR A 375 -10.60 -11.26 -7.30
CA THR A 375 -10.77 -11.56 -5.87
C THR A 375 -12.02 -12.41 -5.59
N TYR A 376 -13.16 -12.08 -6.18
CA TYR A 376 -14.37 -12.87 -6.00
C TYR A 376 -14.24 -14.29 -6.58
N LYS A 377 -13.65 -14.43 -7.76
CA LYS A 377 -13.41 -15.74 -8.38
C LYS A 377 -12.46 -16.63 -7.57
N GLU A 378 -11.50 -16.03 -6.90
CA GLU A 378 -10.43 -16.71 -6.16
C GLU A 378 -10.80 -17.04 -4.71
N SER A 379 -11.62 -16.22 -4.06
CA SER A 379 -11.98 -16.38 -2.65
C SER A 379 -13.48 -16.67 -2.41
N GLY A 380 -14.34 -16.43 -3.40
CA GLY A 380 -15.79 -16.47 -3.25
C GLY A 380 -16.41 -15.23 -2.60
N PHE A 381 -15.60 -14.24 -2.21
CA PHE A 381 -16.04 -13.00 -1.55
C PHE A 381 -15.30 -11.78 -2.07
N PHE A 382 -15.95 -10.60 -1.99
CA PHE A 382 -15.21 -9.34 -2.06
C PHE A 382 -14.51 -9.06 -0.73
N PRO A 383 -13.30 -8.45 -0.73
CA PRO A 383 -12.67 -8.06 0.50
C PRO A 383 -13.37 -6.80 1.05
N GLU A 384 -13.75 -6.80 2.31
CA GLU A 384 -14.18 -5.56 2.97
C GLU A 384 -12.98 -4.79 3.55
N TRP A 385 -11.94 -5.53 3.93
CA TRP A 385 -10.59 -5.06 4.18
C TRP A 385 -9.59 -6.05 3.60
N ALA A 386 -8.62 -5.58 2.82
CA ALA A 386 -7.55 -6.41 2.25
C ALA A 386 -6.16 -5.90 2.66
N SER A 387 -5.25 -6.84 3.05
CA SER A 387 -3.82 -6.57 3.25
C SER A 387 -3.03 -7.88 3.49
N PRO A 388 -2.45 -8.55 2.48
CA PRO A 388 -2.88 -8.41 1.08
C PRO A 388 -4.19 -9.13 0.77
N GLY A 389 -4.56 -10.21 1.47
CA GLY A 389 -5.86 -10.89 1.38
C GLY A 389 -6.84 -10.39 2.45
N HIS A 390 -7.88 -11.17 2.72
CA HIS A 390 -8.94 -10.77 3.67
C HIS A 390 -8.41 -10.47 5.07
N ARG A 391 -8.87 -9.37 5.65
CA ARG A 391 -8.56 -8.97 7.03
C ARG A 391 -9.83 -8.74 7.83
N GLY A 392 -9.83 -9.23 9.08
CA GLY A 392 -10.94 -9.11 10.01
C GLY A 392 -11.05 -7.71 10.62
N CYS A 393 -11.40 -6.71 9.83
CA CYS A 393 -11.49 -5.31 10.25
C CYS A 393 -12.78 -4.66 9.76
N MET A 394 -13.30 -3.72 10.55
CA MET A 394 -14.46 -2.89 10.25
C MET A 394 -15.75 -3.69 10.02
N ILE A 395 -16.81 -2.99 9.73
CA ILE A 395 -18.15 -3.53 9.53
C ILE A 395 -18.67 -3.14 8.15
N GLY A 396 -19.81 -3.67 7.77
CA GLY A 396 -20.46 -3.36 6.50
C GLY A 396 -20.12 -4.35 5.40
N ASN A 397 -20.75 -4.15 4.26
CA ASN A 397 -20.50 -4.85 3.02
C ASN A 397 -20.29 -3.80 1.92
N ASN A 398 -19.39 -2.87 2.22
CA ASN A 398 -19.22 -1.60 1.51
C ASN A 398 -18.62 -1.79 0.10
N SER A 399 -18.18 -3.00 -0.27
CA SER A 399 -17.96 -3.40 -1.66
C SER A 399 -19.16 -3.06 -2.54
N ALA A 400 -20.40 -3.15 -2.00
CA ALA A 400 -21.61 -2.78 -2.73
C ALA A 400 -21.61 -1.30 -3.17
N SER A 401 -21.18 -0.39 -2.30
CA SER A 401 -21.08 1.03 -2.64
C SER A 401 -20.03 1.27 -3.72
N ILE A 402 -18.85 0.67 -3.58
CA ILE A 402 -17.72 0.84 -4.51
C ILE A 402 -18.07 0.35 -5.90
N LEU A 403 -18.66 -0.83 -6.01
CA LEU A 403 -19.03 -1.44 -7.28
C LEU A 403 -20.20 -0.71 -7.95
N ALA A 404 -21.24 -0.37 -7.19
CA ALA A 404 -22.41 0.33 -7.72
C ALA A 404 -22.05 1.75 -8.19
N ASP A 405 -21.24 2.51 -7.41
CA ASP A 405 -20.83 3.86 -7.77
C ASP A 405 -19.97 3.86 -9.04
N ALA A 406 -19.01 2.93 -9.15
CA ALA A 406 -18.19 2.77 -10.34
C ALA A 406 -19.04 2.46 -11.58
N TYR A 407 -19.93 1.48 -11.49
CA TYR A 407 -20.79 1.07 -12.59
C TYR A 407 -21.72 2.21 -13.06
N LEU A 408 -22.38 2.89 -12.11
CA LEU A 408 -23.32 3.98 -12.40
C LEU A 408 -22.62 5.22 -12.99
N LYS A 409 -21.36 5.45 -12.64
CA LYS A 409 -20.51 6.51 -13.21
C LYS A 409 -19.84 6.12 -14.53
N GLY A 410 -20.15 4.94 -15.07
CA GLY A 410 -19.69 4.53 -16.38
C GLY A 410 -18.32 3.83 -16.42
N ILE A 411 -17.78 3.41 -15.27
CA ILE A 411 -16.61 2.52 -15.23
C ILE A 411 -17.07 1.14 -15.67
N LYS A 412 -16.78 0.79 -16.93
CA LYS A 412 -17.22 -0.47 -17.53
C LYS A 412 -16.12 -1.52 -17.42
N VAL A 413 -16.49 -2.67 -16.90
CA VAL A 413 -15.70 -3.92 -16.93
C VAL A 413 -16.43 -4.96 -17.77
N ASP A 414 -15.70 -5.91 -18.31
CA ASP A 414 -16.28 -6.90 -19.24
C ASP A 414 -17.20 -7.88 -18.50
N ASP A 415 -16.90 -8.23 -17.25
CA ASP A 415 -17.63 -9.22 -16.46
C ASP A 415 -18.39 -8.57 -15.29
N VAL A 416 -19.28 -7.64 -15.59
CA VAL A 416 -20.16 -7.01 -14.59
C VAL A 416 -21.11 -8.01 -13.91
N THR A 417 -21.40 -9.11 -14.57
CA THR A 417 -22.27 -10.17 -14.03
C THR A 417 -21.65 -10.79 -12.79
N THR A 418 -20.38 -11.16 -12.85
CA THR A 418 -19.63 -11.69 -11.69
C THR A 418 -19.61 -10.69 -10.53
N LEU A 419 -19.42 -9.39 -10.80
CA LEU A 419 -19.49 -8.38 -9.75
C LEU A 419 -20.85 -8.36 -9.06
N TYR A 420 -21.92 -8.37 -9.84
CA TYR A 420 -23.27 -8.34 -9.28
C TYR A 420 -23.61 -9.63 -8.51
N GLU A 421 -23.24 -10.80 -9.04
CA GLU A 421 -23.43 -12.10 -8.37
C GLU A 421 -22.68 -12.15 -7.03
N GLY A 422 -21.45 -11.64 -6.98
CA GLY A 422 -20.67 -11.54 -5.74
C GLY A 422 -21.33 -10.63 -4.69
N LEU A 423 -21.94 -9.52 -5.10
CA LEU A 423 -22.73 -8.68 -4.19
C LEU A 423 -23.92 -9.46 -3.61
N ILE A 424 -24.70 -10.15 -4.46
CA ILE A 424 -25.83 -10.95 -4.01
C ILE A 424 -25.38 -12.08 -3.07
N HIS A 425 -24.25 -12.73 -3.38
CA HIS A 425 -23.67 -13.77 -2.53
C HIS A 425 -23.35 -13.21 -1.13
N GLY A 426 -22.69 -12.05 -1.03
CA GLY A 426 -22.35 -11.41 0.23
C GLY A 426 -23.56 -11.07 1.11
N THR A 427 -24.77 -10.84 0.51
CA THR A 427 -25.99 -10.57 1.29
C THR A 427 -26.56 -11.78 2.05
N LYS A 428 -26.05 -12.99 1.78
CA LYS A 428 -26.58 -14.27 2.28
C LYS A 428 -25.51 -15.15 2.89
N ASN A 429 -24.27 -14.66 2.97
CA ASN A 429 -23.13 -15.43 3.42
C ASN A 429 -22.15 -14.57 4.21
N VAL A 430 -21.37 -15.23 5.04
CA VAL A 430 -20.20 -14.68 5.72
C VAL A 430 -19.01 -15.59 5.43
N HIS A 431 -17.84 -15.00 5.26
CA HIS A 431 -16.63 -15.78 5.01
C HIS A 431 -16.31 -16.69 6.21
N PRO A 432 -15.98 -17.96 6.01
CA PRO A 432 -15.85 -18.94 7.12
C PRO A 432 -14.75 -18.58 8.13
N GLU A 433 -13.69 -17.91 7.68
CA GLU A 433 -12.53 -17.57 8.54
C GLU A 433 -12.49 -16.08 8.91
N VAL A 434 -13.11 -15.21 8.13
CA VAL A 434 -13.04 -13.74 8.30
C VAL A 434 -14.44 -13.15 8.41
N SER A 435 -14.97 -13.10 9.61
CA SER A 435 -16.37 -12.75 9.89
C SER A 435 -16.78 -11.33 9.50
N SER A 436 -15.84 -10.43 9.22
CA SER A 436 -16.12 -9.09 8.69
C SER A 436 -16.32 -9.08 7.16
N THR A 437 -16.06 -10.20 6.49
CA THR A 437 -16.23 -10.37 5.04
C THR A 437 -17.56 -11.05 4.77
N GLY A 438 -18.35 -10.51 3.86
CA GLY A 438 -19.77 -10.82 3.72
C GLY A 438 -20.61 -10.10 4.79
N ARG A 439 -21.74 -10.68 5.22
CA ARG A 439 -22.64 -10.03 6.21
C ARG A 439 -22.82 -10.87 7.46
N LEU A 440 -22.03 -10.61 8.49
CA LEU A 440 -22.22 -11.26 9.78
C LEU A 440 -23.59 -10.93 10.36
N GLY A 441 -24.38 -11.97 10.69
CA GLY A 441 -25.75 -11.82 11.17
C GLY A 441 -26.78 -11.61 10.05
N TYR A 442 -26.43 -12.01 8.81
CA TYR A 442 -27.33 -11.91 7.66
C TYR A 442 -28.63 -12.66 7.86
N GLU A 443 -28.65 -13.75 8.63
CA GLU A 443 -29.84 -14.54 8.94
C GLU A 443 -30.89 -13.67 9.65
N TYR A 444 -30.47 -12.96 10.69
CA TYR A 444 -31.32 -12.05 11.45
C TYR A 444 -31.71 -10.83 10.62
N TYR A 445 -30.74 -10.23 9.95
CA TYR A 445 -31.01 -9.05 9.14
C TYR A 445 -31.99 -9.34 7.99
N ASN A 446 -31.89 -10.50 7.37
CA ASN A 446 -32.79 -10.90 6.27
C ASN A 446 -34.20 -11.24 6.75
N GLU A 447 -34.37 -11.71 7.99
CA GLU A 447 -35.66 -12.09 8.59
C GLU A 447 -36.33 -10.92 9.33
N LEU A 448 -35.57 -10.29 10.23
CA LEU A 448 -36.11 -9.26 11.16
C LEU A 448 -35.95 -7.84 10.60
N GLY A 449 -35.09 -7.62 9.61
CA GLY A 449 -34.73 -6.29 9.10
C GLY A 449 -33.71 -5.56 9.99
N TYR A 450 -33.05 -6.23 10.91
CA TYR A 450 -31.95 -5.71 11.72
C TYR A 450 -31.16 -6.85 12.35
N VAL A 451 -29.93 -6.57 12.81
CA VAL A 451 -29.11 -7.49 13.59
C VAL A 451 -29.40 -7.25 15.08
N PRO A 452 -29.93 -8.24 15.84
CA PRO A 452 -30.25 -8.07 17.25
C PRO A 452 -29.02 -7.91 18.14
N TYR A 453 -29.15 -7.16 19.25
CA TYR A 453 -28.04 -6.98 20.19
C TYR A 453 -27.82 -8.17 21.15
N ASP A 454 -28.79 -9.07 21.28
CA ASP A 454 -28.77 -10.22 22.18
C ASP A 454 -28.30 -11.54 21.53
N VAL A 455 -27.66 -11.46 20.36
CA VAL A 455 -27.17 -12.62 19.58
C VAL A 455 -25.65 -12.76 19.56
N LYS A 456 -24.94 -12.03 20.41
CA LYS A 456 -23.46 -12.02 20.49
C LYS A 456 -22.75 -11.56 19.21
N ILE A 457 -23.37 -10.65 18.48
CA ILE A 457 -22.77 -9.96 17.33
C ILE A 457 -22.51 -8.52 17.74
N ASN A 458 -21.23 -8.12 17.75
CA ASN A 458 -20.84 -6.76 18.06
C ASN A 458 -21.26 -5.77 16.96
N GLU A 459 -21.35 -4.49 17.29
CA GLU A 459 -21.72 -3.40 16.39
C GLU A 459 -23.04 -3.68 15.62
N ASN A 460 -23.99 -4.35 16.24
CA ASN A 460 -25.21 -4.82 15.59
C ASN A 460 -26.06 -3.70 14.99
N THR A 461 -26.21 -2.58 15.70
CA THR A 461 -26.92 -1.39 15.18
C THR A 461 -26.16 -0.79 14.00
N ALA A 462 -24.85 -0.60 14.13
CA ALA A 462 -24.04 -0.07 13.05
C ALA A 462 -24.05 -0.99 11.82
N ARG A 463 -23.95 -2.32 12.01
CA ARG A 463 -24.12 -3.31 10.91
C ARG A 463 -25.47 -3.17 10.21
N THR A 464 -26.54 -2.98 10.98
CA THR A 464 -27.88 -2.77 10.40
C THR A 464 -27.92 -1.53 9.51
N LEU A 465 -27.29 -0.44 9.94
CA LEU A 465 -27.23 0.82 9.17
C LEU A 465 -26.41 0.66 7.89
N GLU A 466 -25.21 0.05 7.99
CA GLU A 466 -24.35 -0.20 6.84
C GLU A 466 -25.05 -1.13 5.84
N TYR A 467 -25.62 -2.26 6.28
CA TYR A 467 -26.32 -3.19 5.38
C TYR A 467 -27.52 -2.57 4.67
N ALA A 468 -28.25 -1.66 5.34
CA ALA A 468 -29.34 -0.94 4.71
C ALA A 468 -28.85 0.01 3.61
N TYR A 469 -27.71 0.67 3.81
CA TYR A 469 -27.08 1.49 2.79
C TYR A 469 -26.51 0.63 1.63
N ASP A 470 -25.86 -0.48 1.96
CA ASP A 470 -25.34 -1.43 0.97
C ASP A 470 -26.46 -1.99 0.09
N ASP A 471 -27.62 -2.32 0.68
CA ASP A 471 -28.80 -2.77 -0.05
C ASP A 471 -29.38 -1.67 -0.98
N TRP A 472 -29.30 -0.40 -0.57
CA TRP A 472 -29.63 0.70 -1.46
C TRP A 472 -28.66 0.77 -2.67
N CYS A 473 -27.37 0.57 -2.45
CA CYS A 473 -26.38 0.52 -3.51
C CYS A 473 -26.65 -0.64 -4.48
N ILE A 474 -26.95 -1.83 -3.95
CA ILE A 474 -27.34 -3.01 -4.76
C ILE A 474 -28.61 -2.72 -5.54
N TYR A 475 -29.63 -2.08 -4.92
CA TYR A 475 -30.84 -1.67 -5.61
C TYR A 475 -30.57 -0.77 -6.80
N GLN A 476 -29.70 0.23 -6.66
CA GLN A 476 -29.35 1.14 -7.76
C GLN A 476 -28.63 0.40 -8.90
N MET A 477 -27.69 -0.47 -8.58
CA MET A 477 -27.00 -1.30 -9.58
C MET A 477 -27.98 -2.28 -10.25
N ALA A 478 -28.84 -2.95 -9.48
CA ALA A 478 -29.87 -3.86 -10.00
C ALA A 478 -30.82 -3.17 -10.98
N LYS A 479 -31.22 -1.95 -10.67
CA LYS A 479 -32.07 -1.11 -11.54
C LYS A 479 -31.36 -0.81 -12.86
N ALA A 480 -30.08 -0.40 -12.80
CA ALA A 480 -29.29 -0.11 -13.98
C ALA A 480 -29.01 -1.36 -14.85
N LEU A 481 -28.91 -2.54 -14.22
CA LEU A 481 -28.77 -3.84 -14.88
C LEU A 481 -30.09 -4.45 -15.36
N ASN A 482 -31.24 -3.77 -15.18
CA ASN A 482 -32.58 -4.26 -15.54
C ASN A 482 -32.94 -5.61 -14.89
N ARG A 483 -32.59 -5.80 -13.62
CA ARG A 483 -32.86 -7.02 -12.87
C ARG A 483 -34.37 -7.22 -12.64
N PRO A 484 -34.82 -8.45 -12.31
CA PRO A 484 -36.24 -8.74 -12.10
C PRO A 484 -36.90 -7.86 -11.04
N LYS A 485 -38.17 -7.47 -11.24
CA LYS A 485 -38.92 -6.61 -10.31
C LYS A 485 -38.97 -7.12 -8.87
N LYS A 486 -38.99 -8.44 -8.67
CA LYS A 486 -38.95 -9.06 -7.33
C LYS A 486 -37.64 -8.73 -6.60
N GLU A 487 -36.54 -8.76 -7.32
CA GLU A 487 -35.20 -8.45 -6.78
C GLU A 487 -35.07 -6.95 -6.49
N LEU A 488 -35.53 -6.09 -7.39
CA LEU A 488 -35.58 -4.64 -7.16
C LEU A 488 -36.40 -4.31 -5.91
N LYS A 489 -37.59 -4.94 -5.74
CA LYS A 489 -38.43 -4.72 -4.57
C LYS A 489 -37.73 -5.16 -3.29
N LEU A 490 -37.07 -6.32 -3.29
CA LEU A 490 -36.33 -6.84 -2.12
C LEU A 490 -35.31 -5.83 -1.59
N PHE A 491 -34.45 -5.32 -2.48
CA PHE A 491 -33.39 -4.41 -2.07
C PHE A 491 -33.89 -3.00 -1.78
N ALA A 492 -34.97 -2.55 -2.46
CA ALA A 492 -35.61 -1.29 -2.11
C ALA A 492 -36.25 -1.33 -0.70
N ASP A 493 -36.90 -2.45 -0.35
CA ASP A 493 -37.49 -2.64 0.97
C ASP A 493 -36.38 -2.72 2.05
N ARG A 494 -35.32 -3.50 1.81
CA ARG A 494 -34.19 -3.64 2.74
C ARG A 494 -33.40 -2.33 2.94
N ALA A 495 -33.30 -1.50 1.93
CA ALA A 495 -32.69 -0.18 2.04
C ALA A 495 -33.36 0.70 3.11
N MET A 496 -34.61 0.38 3.52
CA MET A 496 -35.34 1.10 4.56
C MET A 496 -35.17 0.48 5.95
N ASN A 497 -34.42 -0.60 6.09
CA ASN A 497 -34.25 -1.32 7.36
C ASN A 497 -33.59 -0.48 8.47
N TYR A 498 -32.82 0.56 8.13
CA TYR A 498 -32.30 1.51 9.11
C TYR A 498 -33.40 2.08 10.03
N LYS A 499 -34.67 2.16 9.56
CA LYS A 499 -35.80 2.62 10.35
C LYS A 499 -36.13 1.69 11.50
N ASN A 500 -35.78 0.41 11.41
CA ASN A 500 -36.07 -0.56 12.45
C ASN A 500 -35.25 -0.33 13.73
N VAL A 501 -34.11 0.33 13.62
CA VAL A 501 -33.26 0.69 14.78
C VAL A 501 -33.34 2.16 15.16
N PHE A 502 -34.21 2.94 14.51
CA PHE A 502 -34.47 4.33 14.89
C PHE A 502 -35.50 4.39 16.03
N ASP A 503 -35.08 4.86 17.18
CA ASP A 503 -35.95 5.07 18.33
C ASP A 503 -36.57 6.46 18.29
N LYS A 504 -37.90 6.51 18.18
CA LYS A 504 -38.65 7.76 18.06
C LYS A 504 -38.71 8.57 19.36
N GLU A 505 -38.48 7.93 20.51
CA GLU A 505 -38.48 8.61 21.81
C GLU A 505 -37.18 9.34 22.07
N SER A 506 -36.03 8.66 21.85
CA SER A 506 -34.70 9.26 22.00
C SER A 506 -34.25 10.04 20.78
N LEU A 507 -34.88 9.87 19.61
CA LEU A 507 -34.48 10.38 18.30
C LEU A 507 -33.09 9.91 17.86
N LEU A 508 -32.63 8.75 18.36
CA LEU A 508 -31.33 8.17 18.10
C LEU A 508 -31.45 6.75 17.50
N MET A 509 -30.37 6.26 16.91
CA MET A 509 -30.25 4.86 16.55
C MET A 509 -29.94 4.04 17.81
N ARG A 510 -30.69 2.95 18.01
CA ARG A 510 -30.65 2.14 19.23
C ARG A 510 -30.84 0.68 18.91
N GLY A 511 -30.06 -0.21 19.55
CA GLY A 511 -30.14 -1.65 19.32
C GLY A 511 -31.51 -2.23 19.73
N ARG A 512 -31.95 -3.25 18.98
CA ARG A 512 -33.13 -4.06 19.34
C ARG A 512 -32.74 -5.49 19.68
N ASN A 513 -33.46 -6.14 20.57
CA ASN A 513 -33.36 -7.58 20.82
C ASN A 513 -34.16 -8.38 19.76
N LYS A 514 -34.10 -9.72 19.80
CA LYS A 514 -34.89 -10.60 18.92
C LYS A 514 -36.38 -10.36 18.99
N ASP A 515 -36.89 -9.94 20.15
CA ASP A 515 -38.32 -9.71 20.37
C ASP A 515 -38.77 -8.30 19.92
N GLY A 516 -37.87 -7.52 19.33
CA GLY A 516 -38.15 -6.18 18.81
C GLY A 516 -38.11 -5.05 19.85
N GLN A 517 -37.71 -5.32 21.10
CA GLN A 517 -37.60 -4.31 22.14
C GLN A 517 -36.29 -3.56 22.05
N PHE A 518 -36.32 -2.24 22.25
CA PHE A 518 -35.12 -1.44 22.31
C PHE A 518 -34.29 -1.73 23.57
N GLN A 519 -32.98 -1.68 23.43
CA GLN A 519 -32.05 -1.90 24.54
C GLN A 519 -32.27 -0.92 25.68
N ALA A 520 -32.36 -1.44 26.90
CA ALA A 520 -32.43 -0.66 28.13
C ALA A 520 -31.54 -1.30 29.21
N PRO A 521 -30.74 -0.50 29.96
CA PRO A 521 -30.59 0.95 29.83
C PRO A 521 -29.85 1.34 28.56
N PHE A 522 -30.03 2.60 28.12
CA PHE A 522 -29.37 3.14 26.91
C PHE A 522 -28.57 4.40 27.26
N SER A 523 -27.33 4.47 26.81
CA SER A 523 -26.49 5.66 26.90
C SER A 523 -26.00 6.08 25.53
N PRO A 524 -26.35 7.26 25.04
CA PRO A 524 -25.89 7.74 23.73
C PRO A 524 -24.40 8.11 23.69
N LEU A 525 -23.75 8.15 24.86
CA LEU A 525 -22.34 8.53 25.00
C LEU A 525 -21.40 7.31 25.20
N LYS A 526 -21.96 6.11 25.40
CA LYS A 526 -21.18 4.90 25.59
C LYS A 526 -20.71 4.39 24.24
N TRP A 527 -19.39 4.18 24.12
CA TRP A 527 -18.79 3.56 22.94
C TRP A 527 -18.61 2.05 23.16
N GLY A 528 -18.80 1.27 22.10
CA GLY A 528 -18.77 -0.19 22.16
C GLY A 528 -20.07 -0.77 22.68
N ASP A 529 -20.01 -1.98 23.28
CA ASP A 529 -21.20 -2.71 23.71
C ASP A 529 -22.01 -3.26 22.51
N ALA A 530 -23.31 -3.37 22.69
CA ALA A 530 -24.24 -3.96 21.71
C ALA A 530 -24.62 -3.03 20.55
N PHE A 531 -24.06 -1.86 20.48
CA PHE A 531 -24.42 -0.87 19.43
C PHE A 531 -23.69 -1.08 18.08
#